data_aa71aaca47c41004fe92bf745a1c04e9
#
_entry.id   aa71aaca47c41004fe92bf745a1c04e9
#
_cell.length_a   1.000
_cell.length_b   1.000
_cell.length_c   1.000
_cell.angle_alpha   90.00
_cell.angle_beta   90.00
_cell.angle_gamma   90.00
#
_symmetry.space_group_name_H-M   'P 1'
#
loop_
_entity.id
_entity.type
_entity.pdbx_description
1 polymer ?
#
loop_
_entity_poly.entity_id
_entity_poly.type
_entity_poly.pdbx_seq_one_letter_code
_entity_poly.pdbx_strand_id
1 'polypeptide(L)'
;MKVRLQRLPYGLRVLLATLSLGIGTGLVGIACHYLLEGVQGLAFGQDKSDLLQQFQAAGGLRRFLVLCVTGCLAAGFWYVLQRRYQILSIRQQIDLAGDREPAPLAHLLHSGMQVAIVGAGASVGKEGAPREVGALLAGRLAKGFSLALKERKVLIACGAGAGLAAVYQVPFASSLFVFETLGLAFSWQNFLLVLTSTYLATWVAQSIVGQEAVYHLSAVSWSANSFLQAILIALLVTPLALVFAFLAKRASHKRRKD
;
A
#
# COMPACT_ATOMS: atom_id res chain seq x y z
N MET A 1 1.65 -17.46 -25.54
CA MET A 1 1.02 -16.18 -25.11
C MET A 1 1.90 -14.95 -25.39
N LYS A 2 3.20 -14.94 -25.03
CA LYS A 2 4.12 -13.81 -25.28
C LYS A 2 4.20 -13.36 -26.76
N VAL A 3 4.29 -14.29 -27.70
CA VAL A 3 4.41 -13.99 -29.15
C VAL A 3 3.18 -13.25 -29.71
N ARG A 4 1.98 -13.52 -29.22
CA ARG A 4 0.76 -12.80 -29.63
C ARG A 4 0.70 -11.36 -29.10
N LEU A 5 1.16 -11.13 -27.87
CA LEU A 5 1.16 -9.80 -27.27
C LEU A 5 2.14 -8.83 -27.94
N GLN A 6 3.27 -9.35 -28.47
CA GLN A 6 4.26 -8.53 -29.19
C GLN A 6 3.76 -8.01 -30.55
N ARG A 7 2.74 -8.64 -31.13
CA ARG A 7 2.12 -8.17 -32.39
C ARG A 7 1.17 -6.98 -32.20
N LEU A 8 0.78 -6.67 -30.96
CA LEU A 8 -0.08 -5.53 -30.69
C LEU A 8 0.70 -4.20 -30.77
N PRO A 9 0.02 -3.11 -31.21
CA PRO A 9 0.59 -1.76 -31.12
C PRO A 9 1.11 -1.45 -29.73
N TYR A 10 2.22 -0.73 -29.61
CA TYR A 10 2.89 -0.49 -28.32
C TYR A 10 1.95 0.21 -27.31
N GLY A 11 1.22 1.25 -27.74
CA GLY A 11 0.25 1.96 -26.88
C GLY A 11 -0.85 1.02 -26.32
N LEU A 12 -1.33 0.08 -27.15
CA LEU A 12 -2.33 -0.90 -26.70
C LEU A 12 -1.74 -1.86 -25.63
N ARG A 13 -0.46 -2.24 -25.75
CA ARG A 13 0.21 -3.05 -24.71
C ARG A 13 0.32 -2.32 -23.39
N VAL A 14 0.67 -1.04 -23.40
CA VAL A 14 0.72 -0.19 -22.21
C VAL A 14 -0.66 -0.09 -21.58
N LEU A 15 -1.70 0.20 -22.37
CA LEU A 15 -3.09 0.29 -21.89
C LEU A 15 -3.55 -1.02 -21.26
N LEU A 16 -3.38 -2.15 -21.94
CA LEU A 16 -3.78 -3.45 -21.43
C LEU A 16 -3.01 -3.84 -20.16
N ALA A 17 -1.71 -3.51 -20.08
CA ALA A 17 -0.92 -3.72 -18.86
C ALA A 17 -1.47 -2.88 -17.69
N THR A 18 -1.84 -1.62 -17.93
CA THR A 18 -2.41 -0.72 -16.91
C THR A 18 -3.79 -1.18 -16.43
N LEU A 19 -4.66 -1.61 -17.35
CA LEU A 19 -5.98 -2.16 -17.00
C LEU A 19 -5.83 -3.47 -16.20
N SER A 20 -4.96 -4.38 -16.65
CA SER A 20 -4.66 -5.61 -15.93
C SER A 20 -4.08 -5.34 -14.55
N LEU A 21 -3.26 -4.29 -14.43
CA LEU A 21 -2.71 -3.85 -13.15
C LEU A 21 -3.79 -3.34 -12.21
N GLY A 22 -4.69 -2.47 -12.66
CA GLY A 22 -5.79 -1.96 -11.85
C GLY A 22 -6.67 -3.09 -11.33
N ILE A 23 -7.09 -4.03 -12.20
CA ILE A 23 -7.87 -5.20 -11.78
C ILE A 23 -7.08 -6.05 -10.78
N GLY A 24 -5.83 -6.40 -11.09
CA GLY A 24 -5.01 -7.26 -10.25
C GLY A 24 -4.73 -6.64 -8.88
N THR A 25 -4.46 -5.33 -8.81
CA THR A 25 -4.25 -4.63 -7.53
C THR A 25 -5.54 -4.45 -6.74
N GLY A 26 -6.68 -4.30 -7.40
CA GLY A 26 -7.99 -4.36 -6.74
C GLY A 26 -8.22 -5.71 -6.03
N LEU A 27 -7.91 -6.82 -6.72
CA LEU A 27 -7.97 -8.17 -6.12
C LEU A 27 -6.97 -8.34 -4.95
N VAL A 28 -5.77 -7.73 -5.06
CA VAL A 28 -4.81 -7.70 -3.93
C VAL A 28 -5.40 -6.94 -2.74
N GLY A 29 -6.07 -5.81 -2.97
CA GLY A 29 -6.76 -5.06 -1.91
C GLY A 29 -7.82 -5.90 -1.21
N ILE A 30 -8.64 -6.63 -1.97
CA ILE A 30 -9.65 -7.57 -1.45
C ILE A 30 -8.99 -8.68 -0.62
N ALA A 31 -7.91 -9.27 -1.12
CA ALA A 31 -7.17 -10.32 -0.39
C ALA A 31 -6.58 -9.79 0.93
N CYS A 32 -6.03 -8.56 0.93
CA CYS A 32 -5.54 -7.91 2.14
C CYS A 32 -6.68 -7.65 3.14
N HIS A 33 -7.85 -7.23 2.68
CA HIS A 33 -9.03 -6.98 3.51
C HIS A 33 -9.45 -8.27 4.24
N TYR A 34 -9.71 -9.36 3.50
CA TYR A 34 -10.12 -10.62 4.10
C TYR A 34 -9.05 -11.27 4.99
N LEU A 35 -7.76 -11.10 4.64
CA LEU A 35 -6.68 -11.55 5.51
C LEU A 35 -6.67 -10.77 6.83
N LEU A 36 -6.87 -9.45 6.77
CA LEU A 36 -6.96 -8.59 7.95
C LEU A 36 -8.13 -9.01 8.84
N GLU A 37 -9.33 -9.13 8.29
CA GLU A 37 -10.54 -9.55 9.01
C GLU A 37 -10.41 -10.96 9.59
N GLY A 38 -9.85 -11.89 8.82
CA GLY A 38 -9.62 -13.26 9.28
C GLY A 38 -8.70 -13.31 10.50
N VAL A 39 -7.61 -12.54 10.49
CA VAL A 39 -6.70 -12.46 11.64
C VAL A 39 -7.36 -11.74 12.82
N GLN A 40 -8.11 -10.66 12.58
CA GLN A 40 -8.87 -9.96 13.63
C GLN A 40 -9.88 -10.90 14.30
N GLY A 41 -10.64 -11.66 13.51
CA GLY A 41 -11.60 -12.64 14.00
C GLY A 41 -10.94 -13.71 14.89
N LEU A 42 -9.78 -14.22 14.49
CA LEU A 42 -8.99 -15.17 15.29
C LEU A 42 -8.43 -14.53 16.57
N ALA A 43 -7.95 -13.30 16.46
CA ALA A 43 -7.31 -12.59 17.57
C ALA A 43 -8.32 -12.12 18.63
N PHE A 44 -9.45 -11.54 18.20
CA PHE A 44 -10.39 -10.84 19.08
C PHE A 44 -11.80 -11.42 19.11
N GLY A 45 -12.16 -12.29 18.18
CA GLY A 45 -13.48 -12.92 18.07
C GLY A 45 -14.22 -12.45 16.80
N GLN A 46 -15.18 -13.26 16.36
CA GLN A 46 -15.94 -13.04 15.12
C GLN A 46 -17.21 -12.21 15.32
N ASP A 47 -17.22 -11.28 16.24
CA ASP A 47 -18.36 -10.40 16.37
C ASP A 47 -18.36 -9.40 15.19
N LYS A 48 -19.50 -9.30 14.47
CA LYS A 48 -19.64 -8.38 13.31
C LYS A 48 -19.77 -6.90 13.71
N SER A 49 -19.44 -6.59 14.96
CA SER A 49 -19.39 -5.24 15.46
C SER A 49 -18.13 -4.51 14.95
N ASP A 50 -18.16 -3.19 14.98
CA ASP A 50 -17.04 -2.32 14.62
C ASP A 50 -15.73 -2.80 15.29
N LEU A 51 -14.60 -2.71 14.58
CA LEU A 51 -13.26 -3.11 15.05
C LEU A 51 -12.96 -2.57 16.46
N LEU A 52 -13.37 -1.33 16.73
CA LEU A 52 -13.16 -0.71 18.04
C LEU A 52 -13.94 -1.45 19.16
N GLN A 53 -15.17 -1.87 18.86
CA GLN A 53 -16.00 -2.62 19.81
C GLN A 53 -15.45 -4.03 20.06
N GLN A 54 -14.99 -4.73 19.01
CA GLN A 54 -14.33 -6.03 19.15
C GLN A 54 -13.07 -5.91 20.03
N PHE A 55 -12.26 -4.88 19.77
CA PHE A 55 -11.05 -4.64 20.53
C PHE A 55 -11.34 -4.27 21.98
N GLN A 56 -12.38 -3.50 22.26
CA GLN A 56 -12.80 -3.13 23.61
C GLN A 56 -13.41 -4.31 24.37
N ALA A 57 -14.19 -5.17 23.69
CA ALA A 57 -14.77 -6.37 24.27
C ALA A 57 -13.71 -7.43 24.64
N ALA A 58 -12.59 -7.46 23.93
CA ALA A 58 -11.48 -8.34 24.26
C ALA A 58 -10.82 -7.90 25.56
N GLY A 59 -10.75 -8.79 26.55
CA GLY A 59 -10.10 -8.53 27.85
C GLY A 59 -8.64 -8.07 27.68
N GLY A 60 -8.16 -7.22 28.60
CA GLY A 60 -6.81 -6.64 28.53
C GLY A 60 -5.69 -7.67 28.42
N LEU A 61 -5.81 -8.79 29.15
CA LEU A 61 -4.85 -9.89 29.06
C LEU A 61 -4.81 -10.53 27.67
N ARG A 62 -5.97 -10.75 27.04
CA ARG A 62 -6.04 -11.30 25.67
C ARG A 62 -5.36 -10.37 24.68
N ARG A 63 -5.63 -9.08 24.73
CA ARG A 63 -4.98 -8.05 23.88
C ARG A 63 -3.46 -8.08 24.04
N PHE A 64 -2.99 -8.10 25.28
CA PHE A 64 -1.56 -8.18 25.58
C PHE A 64 -0.90 -9.46 25.05
N LEU A 65 -1.50 -10.63 25.32
CA LEU A 65 -0.97 -11.90 24.84
C LEU A 65 -0.95 -12.02 23.33
N VAL A 66 -2.02 -11.58 22.63
CA VAL A 66 -2.08 -11.58 21.16
C VAL A 66 -0.94 -10.74 20.58
N LEU A 67 -0.72 -9.52 21.09
CA LEU A 67 0.35 -8.66 20.62
C LEU A 67 1.75 -9.24 20.88
N CYS A 68 1.98 -9.79 22.06
CA CYS A 68 3.26 -10.42 22.41
C CYS A 68 3.55 -11.64 21.50
N VAL A 69 2.59 -12.55 21.36
CA VAL A 69 2.75 -13.76 20.54
C VAL A 69 2.96 -13.38 19.08
N THR A 70 2.11 -12.51 18.55
CA THR A 70 2.20 -12.08 17.14
C THR A 70 3.49 -11.30 16.88
N GLY A 71 3.93 -10.46 17.82
CA GLY A 71 5.19 -9.74 17.71
C GLY A 71 6.40 -10.68 17.67
N CYS A 72 6.44 -11.68 18.55
CA CYS A 72 7.50 -12.71 18.55
C CYS A 72 7.51 -13.53 17.26
N LEU A 73 6.33 -13.97 16.80
CA LEU A 73 6.21 -14.71 15.53
C LEU A 73 6.66 -13.87 14.32
N ALA A 74 6.23 -12.60 14.25
CA ALA A 74 6.62 -11.70 13.18
C ALA A 74 8.13 -11.41 13.20
N ALA A 75 8.71 -11.18 14.38
CA ALA A 75 10.15 -10.96 14.52
C ALA A 75 10.98 -12.17 14.05
N GLY A 76 10.61 -13.38 14.49
CA GLY A 76 11.24 -14.62 14.03
C GLY A 76 11.08 -14.84 12.52
N PHE A 77 9.88 -14.62 12.00
CA PHE A 77 9.58 -14.77 10.58
C PHE A 77 10.41 -13.80 9.72
N TRP A 78 10.41 -12.49 10.05
CA TRP A 78 11.18 -11.51 9.29
C TRP A 78 12.69 -11.70 9.42
N TYR A 79 13.17 -12.14 10.58
CA TYR A 79 14.58 -12.50 10.78
C TYR A 79 15.02 -13.61 9.81
N VAL A 80 14.22 -14.69 9.67
CA VAL A 80 14.51 -15.79 8.75
C VAL A 80 14.36 -15.33 7.29
N LEU A 81 13.29 -14.59 6.98
CA LEU A 81 13.02 -14.13 5.62
C LEU A 81 14.11 -13.19 5.11
N GLN A 82 14.53 -12.21 5.91
CA GLN A 82 15.55 -11.23 5.53
C GLN A 82 16.96 -11.81 5.45
N ARG A 83 17.24 -12.92 6.16
CA ARG A 83 18.50 -13.65 5.98
C ARG A 83 18.60 -14.40 4.66
N ARG A 84 17.45 -14.84 4.13
CA ARG A 84 17.41 -15.65 2.89
C ARG A 84 17.13 -14.81 1.64
N TYR A 85 16.39 -13.73 1.79
CA TYR A 85 15.93 -12.92 0.68
C TYR A 85 16.15 -11.44 0.95
N GLN A 86 16.53 -10.73 -0.09
CA GLN A 86 16.60 -9.27 -0.03
C GLN A 86 15.25 -8.69 -0.42
N ILE A 87 14.58 -8.05 0.53
CA ILE A 87 13.31 -7.35 0.30
C ILE A 87 13.64 -5.96 -0.24
N LEU A 88 13.26 -5.72 -1.49
CA LEU A 88 13.47 -4.44 -2.16
C LEU A 88 12.32 -3.48 -1.81
N SER A 89 12.64 -2.27 -1.34
CA SER A 89 11.65 -1.21 -1.19
C SER A 89 11.05 -0.84 -2.55
N ILE A 90 9.86 -0.23 -2.57
CA ILE A 90 9.19 0.18 -3.82
C ILE A 90 10.11 1.09 -4.65
N ARG A 91 10.80 2.02 -4.02
CA ARG A 91 11.76 2.89 -4.70
C ARG A 91 12.91 2.11 -5.34
N GLN A 92 13.46 1.14 -4.63
CA GLN A 92 14.48 0.25 -5.18
C GLN A 92 13.93 -0.61 -6.35
N GLN A 93 12.67 -1.05 -6.29
CA GLN A 93 12.04 -1.77 -7.40
C GLN A 93 11.90 -0.87 -8.65
N ILE A 94 11.65 0.43 -8.48
CA ILE A 94 11.61 1.42 -9.58
C ILE A 94 13.02 1.68 -10.11
N ASP A 95 13.99 1.96 -9.23
CA ASP A 95 15.34 2.36 -9.61
C ASP A 95 16.09 1.20 -10.29
N LEU A 96 15.97 0.00 -9.74
CA LEU A 96 16.63 -1.24 -10.22
C LEU A 96 15.79 -2.02 -11.24
N ALA A 97 14.71 -1.42 -11.75
CA ALA A 97 13.85 -2.09 -12.74
C ALA A 97 14.68 -2.45 -14.00
N GLY A 98 14.75 -3.74 -14.31
CA GLY A 98 15.55 -4.25 -15.41
C GLY A 98 16.84 -4.94 -14.96
N ASP A 99 17.50 -4.43 -13.94
CA ASP A 99 18.77 -4.98 -13.44
C ASP A 99 18.53 -6.04 -12.36
N ARG A 100 17.55 -5.81 -11.50
CA ARG A 100 17.24 -6.73 -10.41
C ARG A 100 15.74 -6.95 -10.28
N GLU A 101 15.35 -8.21 -10.18
CA GLU A 101 13.94 -8.57 -9.99
C GLU A 101 13.68 -8.95 -8.54
N PRO A 102 12.61 -8.41 -7.93
CA PRO A 102 12.22 -8.80 -6.59
C PRO A 102 11.77 -10.27 -6.56
N ALA A 103 12.15 -11.00 -5.50
CA ALA A 103 11.73 -12.37 -5.26
C ALA A 103 10.22 -12.39 -4.88
N PRO A 104 9.33 -12.94 -5.73
CA PRO A 104 7.90 -12.73 -5.56
C PRO A 104 7.36 -13.36 -4.29
N LEU A 105 7.76 -14.59 -4.01
CA LEU A 105 7.29 -15.30 -2.83
C LEU A 105 7.73 -14.59 -1.54
N ALA A 106 8.98 -14.09 -1.51
CA ALA A 106 9.48 -13.36 -0.35
C ALA A 106 8.70 -12.07 -0.10
N HIS A 107 8.39 -11.31 -1.17
CA HIS A 107 7.59 -10.10 -1.06
C HIS A 107 6.13 -10.38 -0.67
N LEU A 108 5.52 -11.42 -1.21
CA LEU A 108 4.16 -11.83 -0.82
C LEU A 108 4.10 -12.27 0.64
N LEU A 109 5.07 -13.06 1.10
CA LEU A 109 5.16 -13.49 2.50
C LEU A 109 5.44 -12.31 3.44
N HIS A 110 6.33 -11.38 3.04
CA HIS A 110 6.61 -10.16 3.79
C HIS A 110 5.35 -9.31 3.97
N SER A 111 4.63 -9.05 2.88
CA SER A 111 3.41 -8.27 2.86
C SER A 111 2.27 -8.97 3.61
N GLY A 112 2.10 -10.29 3.46
CA GLY A 112 1.11 -11.08 4.18
C GLY A 112 1.32 -11.04 5.70
N MET A 113 2.57 -11.17 6.15
CA MET A 113 2.91 -11.03 7.58
C MET A 113 2.62 -9.62 8.09
N GLN A 114 2.89 -8.57 7.29
CA GLN A 114 2.58 -7.20 7.67
C GLN A 114 1.07 -7.00 7.89
N VAL A 115 0.22 -7.51 6.99
CA VAL A 115 -1.25 -7.46 7.16
C VAL A 115 -1.68 -8.24 8.39
N ALA A 116 -1.09 -9.44 8.60
CA ALA A 116 -1.43 -10.29 9.74
C ALA A 116 -1.14 -9.63 11.09
N ILE A 117 0.02 -8.99 11.27
CA ILE A 117 0.34 -8.30 12.53
C ILE A 117 -0.55 -7.07 12.77
N VAL A 118 -0.97 -6.38 11.71
CA VAL A 118 -1.94 -5.27 11.81
C VAL A 118 -3.31 -5.82 12.24
N GLY A 119 -3.75 -6.93 11.65
CA GLY A 119 -4.98 -7.62 12.06
C GLY A 119 -4.96 -8.09 13.51
N ALA A 120 -3.79 -8.45 14.04
CA ALA A 120 -3.59 -8.77 15.44
C ALA A 120 -3.48 -7.54 16.38
N GLY A 121 -3.72 -6.32 15.87
CA GLY A 121 -3.77 -5.08 16.63
C GLY A 121 -2.45 -4.29 16.71
N ALA A 122 -1.41 -4.67 15.96
CA ALA A 122 -0.17 -3.90 15.93
C ALA A 122 -0.35 -2.58 15.17
N SER A 123 0.10 -1.47 15.78
CA SER A 123 0.00 -0.13 15.19
C SER A 123 1.16 0.17 14.23
N VAL A 124 1.24 -0.58 13.13
CA VAL A 124 2.32 -0.43 12.12
C VAL A 124 1.81 -0.03 10.74
N GLY A 125 0.50 0.19 10.59
CA GLY A 125 -0.14 0.57 9.34
C GLY A 125 -0.29 -0.57 8.34
N LYS A 126 -1.42 -0.59 7.64
CA LYS A 126 -1.77 -1.62 6.66
C LYS A 126 -1.40 -1.26 5.21
N GLU A 127 -0.90 -0.06 4.99
CA GLU A 127 -0.67 0.52 3.66
C GLU A 127 0.55 -0.03 2.94
N GLY A 128 1.53 -0.55 3.65
CA GLY A 128 2.79 -1.06 3.09
C GLY A 128 2.58 -2.26 2.19
N ALA A 129 1.87 -3.25 2.70
CA ALA A 129 1.64 -4.53 2.04
C ALA A 129 0.98 -4.41 0.64
N PRO A 130 -0.19 -3.76 0.47
CA PRO A 130 -0.82 -3.66 -0.83
C PRO A 130 0.00 -2.85 -1.84
N ARG A 131 0.74 -1.83 -1.38
CA ARG A 131 1.67 -1.07 -2.24
C ARG A 131 2.81 -1.93 -2.75
N GLU A 132 3.40 -2.75 -1.89
CA GLU A 132 4.51 -3.63 -2.23
C GLU A 132 4.07 -4.72 -3.22
N VAL A 133 2.93 -5.37 -2.96
CA VAL A 133 2.37 -6.39 -3.86
C VAL A 133 1.93 -5.78 -5.19
N GLY A 134 1.35 -4.58 -5.16
CA GLY A 134 0.97 -3.84 -6.38
C GLY A 134 2.19 -3.50 -7.25
N ALA A 135 3.28 -3.03 -6.66
CA ALA A 135 4.54 -2.77 -7.35
C ALA A 135 5.15 -4.05 -7.94
N LEU A 136 5.15 -5.14 -7.19
CA LEU A 136 5.60 -6.45 -7.64
C LEU A 136 4.80 -6.96 -8.86
N LEU A 137 3.47 -6.87 -8.78
CA LEU A 137 2.57 -7.26 -9.87
C LEU A 137 2.83 -6.42 -11.12
N ALA A 138 2.99 -5.11 -10.95
CA ALA A 138 3.28 -4.17 -12.04
C ALA A 138 4.57 -4.53 -12.78
N GLY A 139 5.64 -4.82 -12.05
CA GLY A 139 6.91 -5.26 -12.65
C GLY A 139 6.77 -6.54 -13.47
N ARG A 140 5.93 -7.47 -13.02
CA ARG A 140 5.63 -8.72 -13.72
C ARG A 140 4.79 -8.52 -14.96
N LEU A 141 3.74 -7.71 -14.87
CA LEU A 141 2.90 -7.35 -16.01
C LEU A 141 3.72 -6.61 -17.08
N ALA A 142 4.53 -5.62 -16.69
CA ALA A 142 5.38 -4.89 -17.62
C ALA A 142 6.30 -5.83 -18.41
N LYS A 143 6.87 -6.83 -17.75
CA LYS A 143 7.69 -7.87 -18.39
C LYS A 143 6.85 -8.77 -19.30
N GLY A 144 5.67 -9.18 -18.84
CA GLY A 144 4.75 -10.01 -19.62
C GLY A 144 4.29 -9.34 -20.91
N PHE A 145 4.02 -8.04 -20.85
CA PHE A 145 3.63 -7.22 -22.01
C PHE A 145 4.83 -6.69 -22.82
N SER A 146 6.06 -7.07 -22.47
CA SER A 146 7.30 -6.64 -23.13
C SER A 146 7.39 -5.10 -23.23
N LEU A 147 7.11 -4.40 -22.14
CA LEU A 147 7.21 -2.95 -22.08
C LEU A 147 8.68 -2.51 -21.92
N ALA A 148 9.02 -1.34 -22.47
CA ALA A 148 10.35 -0.78 -22.32
C ALA A 148 10.62 -0.36 -20.85
N LEU A 149 11.88 -0.17 -20.52
CA LEU A 149 12.32 0.10 -19.15
C LEU A 149 11.64 1.35 -18.54
N LYS A 150 11.43 2.38 -19.35
CA LYS A 150 10.77 3.62 -18.92
C LYS A 150 9.34 3.33 -18.44
N GLU A 151 8.54 2.66 -19.27
CA GLU A 151 7.15 2.33 -18.95
C GLU A 151 7.06 1.30 -17.83
N ARG A 152 8.05 0.41 -17.70
CA ARG A 152 8.14 -0.52 -16.58
C ARG A 152 8.27 0.23 -15.25
N LYS A 153 9.14 1.24 -15.16
CA LYS A 153 9.31 2.09 -13.97
C LYS A 153 8.01 2.83 -13.62
N VAL A 154 7.37 3.41 -14.64
CA VAL A 154 6.06 4.07 -14.47
C VAL A 154 5.01 3.10 -13.95
N LEU A 155 4.92 1.90 -14.54
CA LEU A 155 3.91 0.91 -14.15
C LEU A 155 4.13 0.41 -12.72
N ILE A 156 5.38 0.24 -12.25
CA ILE A 156 5.71 -0.12 -10.85
C ILE A 156 5.19 0.96 -9.90
N ALA A 157 5.39 2.23 -10.22
CA ALA A 157 4.85 3.34 -9.44
C ALA A 157 3.32 3.36 -9.43
N CYS A 158 2.67 3.13 -10.60
CA CYS A 158 1.22 2.96 -10.73
C CYS A 158 0.72 1.82 -9.83
N GLY A 159 1.41 0.67 -9.80
CA GLY A 159 1.03 -0.48 -8.98
C GLY A 159 1.04 -0.18 -7.49
N ALA A 160 2.05 0.56 -7.03
CA ALA A 160 2.11 0.99 -5.64
C ALA A 160 0.94 1.94 -5.28
N GLY A 161 0.63 2.90 -6.16
CA GLY A 161 -0.52 3.80 -6.00
C GLY A 161 -1.86 3.07 -6.05
N ALA A 162 -2.01 2.14 -7.00
CA ALA A 162 -3.22 1.34 -7.16
C ALA A 162 -3.46 0.41 -5.94
N GLY A 163 -2.39 -0.17 -5.37
CA GLY A 163 -2.49 -0.95 -4.13
C GLY A 163 -2.97 -0.11 -2.94
N LEU A 164 -2.46 1.13 -2.81
CA LEU A 164 -2.92 2.08 -1.80
C LEU A 164 -4.40 2.45 -2.01
N ALA A 165 -4.77 2.74 -3.27
CA ALA A 165 -6.12 3.12 -3.65
C ALA A 165 -7.15 2.01 -3.38
N ALA A 166 -6.79 0.74 -3.61
CA ALA A 166 -7.67 -0.40 -3.37
C ALA A 166 -8.03 -0.58 -1.89
N VAL A 167 -7.06 -0.37 -0.98
CA VAL A 167 -7.28 -0.60 0.46
C VAL A 167 -7.95 0.58 1.16
N TYR A 168 -7.61 1.82 0.76
CA TYR A 168 -8.18 3.02 1.38
C TYR A 168 -9.35 3.61 0.62
N GLN A 169 -9.65 3.11 -0.59
CA GLN A 169 -10.72 3.59 -1.47
C GLN A 169 -10.59 5.10 -1.80
N VAL A 170 -9.34 5.59 -1.91
CA VAL A 170 -9.02 7.00 -2.18
C VAL A 170 -8.18 7.16 -3.46
N PRO A 171 -8.77 6.91 -4.65
CA PRO A 171 -8.01 6.81 -5.90
C PRO A 171 -7.27 8.10 -6.26
N PHE A 172 -7.88 9.26 -6.06
CA PHE A 172 -7.26 10.55 -6.39
C PHE A 172 -6.07 10.87 -5.47
N ALA A 173 -6.25 10.73 -4.16
CA ALA A 173 -5.16 10.94 -3.19
C ALA A 173 -4.01 9.95 -3.41
N SER A 174 -4.33 8.70 -3.74
CA SER A 174 -3.33 7.68 -4.11
C SER A 174 -2.59 8.03 -5.40
N SER A 175 -3.24 8.70 -6.34
CA SER A 175 -2.58 9.20 -7.56
C SER A 175 -1.59 10.32 -7.23
N LEU A 176 -1.96 11.27 -6.38
CA LEU A 176 -1.05 12.33 -5.92
C LEU A 176 0.15 11.75 -5.16
N PHE A 177 -0.07 10.76 -4.31
CA PHE A 177 1.00 10.04 -3.61
C PHE A 177 2.08 9.50 -4.56
N VAL A 178 1.71 8.99 -5.75
CA VAL A 178 2.66 8.46 -6.73
C VAL A 178 3.59 9.57 -7.26
N PHE A 179 3.06 10.75 -7.51
CA PHE A 179 3.88 11.88 -7.99
C PHE A 179 4.73 12.50 -6.88
N GLU A 180 4.14 12.71 -5.70
CA GLU A 180 4.78 13.40 -4.59
C GLU A 180 5.80 12.49 -3.86
N THR A 181 5.36 11.29 -3.45
CA THR A 181 6.18 10.44 -2.57
C THR A 181 7.11 9.51 -3.34
N LEU A 182 6.63 8.92 -4.45
CA LEU A 182 7.47 8.06 -5.28
C LEU A 182 8.31 8.86 -6.29
N GLY A 183 8.04 10.16 -6.45
CA GLY A 183 8.81 11.06 -7.30
C GLY A 183 8.68 10.74 -8.79
N LEU A 184 7.53 10.21 -9.22
CA LEU A 184 7.27 10.00 -10.63
C LEU A 184 7.18 11.34 -11.35
N ALA A 185 7.95 11.53 -12.42
CA ALA A 185 7.90 12.75 -13.21
C ALA A 185 6.48 12.96 -13.78
N PHE A 186 5.94 14.17 -13.56
CA PHE A 186 4.63 14.53 -14.07
C PHE A 186 4.67 14.64 -15.60
N SER A 187 3.74 13.96 -16.24
CA SER A 187 3.35 14.13 -17.64
C SER A 187 1.89 13.71 -17.75
N TRP A 188 1.16 14.25 -18.73
CA TRP A 188 -0.24 13.88 -18.94
C TRP A 188 -0.41 12.38 -19.18
N GLN A 189 0.53 11.75 -19.88
CA GLN A 189 0.53 10.32 -20.10
C GLN A 189 0.67 9.55 -18.78
N ASN A 190 1.66 9.89 -17.96
CA ASN A 190 1.85 9.26 -16.65
C ASN A 190 0.65 9.49 -15.75
N PHE A 191 0.10 10.70 -15.74
CA PHE A 191 -1.08 11.03 -14.94
C PHE A 191 -2.28 10.16 -15.30
N LEU A 192 -2.57 9.99 -16.59
CA LEU A 192 -3.65 9.12 -17.04
C LEU A 192 -3.43 7.65 -16.68
N LEU A 193 -2.20 7.14 -16.79
CA LEU A 193 -1.88 5.75 -16.40
C LEU A 193 -2.07 5.53 -14.90
N VAL A 194 -1.58 6.46 -14.06
CA VAL A 194 -1.75 6.41 -12.61
C VAL A 194 -3.23 6.47 -12.25
N LEU A 195 -3.95 7.46 -12.80
CA LEU A 195 -5.36 7.66 -12.51
C LEU A 195 -6.19 6.44 -12.91
N THR A 196 -5.98 5.91 -14.12
CA THR A 196 -6.68 4.71 -14.60
C THR A 196 -6.45 3.52 -13.68
N SER A 197 -5.20 3.26 -13.30
CA SER A 197 -4.88 2.11 -12.44
C SER A 197 -5.46 2.25 -11.03
N THR A 198 -5.41 3.45 -10.43
CA THR A 198 -5.92 3.69 -9.07
C THR A 198 -7.45 3.64 -9.01
N TYR A 199 -8.14 4.27 -9.97
CA TYR A 199 -9.61 4.23 -10.02
C TYR A 199 -10.13 2.83 -10.31
N LEU A 200 -9.51 2.10 -11.25
CA LEU A 200 -9.92 0.73 -11.55
C LEU A 200 -9.68 -0.21 -10.36
N ALA A 201 -8.56 -0.07 -9.66
CA ALA A 201 -8.27 -0.85 -8.47
C ALA A 201 -9.28 -0.57 -7.34
N THR A 202 -9.63 0.70 -7.13
CA THR A 202 -10.65 1.10 -6.17
C THR A 202 -12.01 0.52 -6.54
N TRP A 203 -12.41 0.66 -7.81
CA TRP A 203 -13.70 0.15 -8.29
C TRP A 203 -13.81 -1.38 -8.10
N VAL A 204 -12.77 -2.14 -8.44
CA VAL A 204 -12.73 -3.59 -8.22
C VAL A 204 -12.80 -3.93 -6.73
N ALA A 205 -12.08 -3.23 -5.88
CA ALA A 205 -12.12 -3.46 -4.44
C ALA A 205 -13.51 -3.16 -3.87
N GLN A 206 -14.11 -2.01 -4.23
CA GLN A 206 -15.45 -1.61 -3.78
C GLN A 206 -16.56 -2.55 -4.23
N SER A 207 -16.44 -3.18 -5.40
CA SER A 207 -17.46 -4.08 -5.92
C SER A 207 -17.64 -5.34 -5.07
N ILE A 208 -16.65 -5.70 -4.24
CA ILE A 208 -16.68 -6.91 -3.40
C ILE A 208 -16.69 -6.57 -1.92
N VAL A 209 -15.80 -5.65 -1.49
CA VAL A 209 -15.68 -5.24 -0.07
C VAL A 209 -16.77 -4.24 0.33
N GLY A 210 -17.37 -3.54 -0.66
CA GLY A 210 -18.33 -2.47 -0.40
C GLY A 210 -17.64 -1.12 -0.20
N GLN A 211 -18.45 -0.08 -0.03
CA GLN A 211 -17.99 1.28 0.27
C GLN A 211 -18.00 1.49 1.77
N GLU A 212 -16.94 1.09 2.44
CA GLU A 212 -16.78 1.37 3.86
C GLU A 212 -15.98 2.66 4.04
N ALA A 213 -16.60 3.64 4.68
CA ALA A 213 -15.88 4.81 5.15
C ALA A 213 -14.93 4.38 6.28
N VAL A 214 -13.62 4.61 6.11
CA VAL A 214 -12.62 4.31 7.16
C VAL A 214 -12.91 5.11 8.44
N TYR A 215 -13.57 6.25 8.30
CA TYR A 215 -13.98 7.12 9.42
C TYR A 215 -15.43 7.54 9.23
N HIS A 216 -16.27 7.26 10.21
CA HIS A 216 -17.62 7.82 10.30
C HIS A 216 -17.53 9.23 10.87
N LEU A 217 -17.39 10.22 10.00
CA LEU A 217 -17.46 11.62 10.42
C LEU A 217 -18.92 12.07 10.42
N SER A 218 -19.37 12.64 11.53
CA SER A 218 -20.63 13.39 11.54
C SER A 218 -20.54 14.51 10.51
N ALA A 219 -21.67 14.87 9.91
CA ALA A 219 -21.73 15.92 8.89
C ALA A 219 -21.06 17.19 9.41
N VAL A 220 -19.92 17.53 8.82
CA VAL A 220 -19.19 18.76 9.17
C VAL A 220 -19.77 19.88 8.33
N SER A 221 -20.39 20.86 8.99
CA SER A 221 -20.80 22.10 8.34
C SER A 221 -19.56 22.95 8.03
N TRP A 222 -19.30 23.19 6.76
CA TRP A 222 -18.23 24.07 6.33
C TRP A 222 -18.57 25.52 6.69
N SER A 223 -17.75 26.14 7.54
CA SER A 223 -17.86 27.54 7.91
C SER A 223 -16.51 28.23 7.69
N ALA A 224 -16.55 29.57 7.56
CA ALA A 224 -15.33 30.38 7.48
C ALA A 224 -14.42 30.15 8.70
N ASN A 225 -15.00 29.94 9.87
CA ASN A 225 -14.28 29.64 11.11
C ASN A 225 -13.56 28.26 11.03
N SER A 226 -14.21 27.25 10.47
CA SER A 226 -13.59 25.94 10.29
C SER A 226 -12.37 26.00 9.36
N PHE A 227 -12.47 26.82 8.30
CA PHE A 227 -11.37 27.04 7.38
C PHE A 227 -10.20 27.79 8.04
N LEU A 228 -10.50 28.84 8.82
CA LEU A 228 -9.48 29.57 9.56
C LEU A 228 -8.79 28.69 10.61
N GLN A 229 -9.55 27.86 11.32
CA GLN A 229 -9.00 26.87 12.27
C GLN A 229 -8.09 25.88 11.57
N ALA A 230 -8.46 25.37 10.39
CA ALA A 230 -7.62 24.45 9.62
C ALA A 230 -6.28 25.11 9.22
N ILE A 231 -6.29 26.37 8.80
CA ILE A 231 -5.07 27.13 8.49
C ILE A 231 -4.19 27.29 9.75
N LEU A 232 -4.77 27.67 10.87
CA LEU A 232 -4.03 27.84 12.13
C LEU A 232 -3.41 26.53 12.60
N ILE A 233 -4.15 25.43 12.53
CA ILE A 233 -3.64 24.09 12.86
C ILE A 233 -2.50 23.72 11.92
N ALA A 234 -2.63 23.95 10.62
CA ALA A 234 -1.58 23.66 9.64
C ALA A 234 -0.30 24.45 9.94
N LEU A 235 -0.42 25.74 10.27
CA LEU A 235 0.73 26.59 10.64
C LEU A 235 1.42 26.12 11.94
N LEU A 236 0.68 25.59 12.89
CA LEU A 236 1.23 25.06 14.15
C LEU A 236 1.87 23.68 13.98
N VAL A 237 1.25 22.81 13.16
CA VAL A 237 1.72 21.43 12.98
C VAL A 237 2.93 21.37 12.05
N THR A 238 3.04 22.26 11.06
CA THR A 238 4.13 22.24 10.09
C THR A 238 5.53 22.33 10.73
N PRO A 239 5.83 23.26 11.66
CA PRO A 239 7.12 23.28 12.35
C PRO A 239 7.42 21.99 13.13
N LEU A 240 6.40 21.42 13.79
CA LEU A 240 6.55 20.16 14.52
C LEU A 240 6.87 19.01 13.59
N ALA A 241 6.21 18.93 12.44
CA ALA A 241 6.50 17.94 11.40
C ALA A 241 7.92 18.08 10.84
N LEU A 242 8.40 19.31 10.63
CA LEU A 242 9.77 19.56 10.18
C LEU A 242 10.80 19.13 11.23
N VAL A 243 10.58 19.43 12.50
CA VAL A 243 11.43 18.97 13.61
C VAL A 243 11.47 17.45 13.68
N PHE A 244 10.30 16.80 13.60
CA PHE A 244 10.22 15.35 13.57
C PHE A 244 10.98 14.73 12.38
N ALA A 245 10.79 15.27 11.18
CA ALA A 245 11.48 14.81 9.97
C ALA A 245 13.01 14.96 10.10
N PHE A 246 13.47 16.09 10.67
CA PHE A 246 14.89 16.32 10.95
C PHE A 246 15.46 15.29 11.94
N LEU A 247 14.77 15.06 13.06
CA LEU A 247 15.19 14.09 14.08
C LEU A 247 15.20 12.65 13.52
N ALA A 248 14.17 12.27 12.78
CA ALA A 248 14.08 10.96 12.13
C ALA A 248 15.22 10.73 11.13
N LYS A 249 15.54 11.75 10.31
CA LYS A 249 16.67 11.70 9.38
C LYS A 249 18.00 11.54 10.11
N ARG A 250 18.18 12.26 11.21
CA ARG A 250 19.40 12.18 12.03
C ARG A 250 19.57 10.81 12.68
N ALA A 251 18.48 10.23 13.21
CA ALA A 251 18.48 8.88 13.78
C ALA A 251 18.80 7.80 12.74
N SER A 252 18.25 7.91 11.53
CA SER A 252 18.51 6.96 10.45
C SER A 252 19.94 7.00 9.92
N HIS A 253 20.57 8.18 9.96
CA HIS A 253 21.96 8.35 9.54
C HIS A 253 22.96 7.72 10.53
N LYS A 254 22.65 7.73 11.82
CA LYS A 254 23.45 7.09 12.87
C LYS A 254 23.45 5.56 12.74
N ARG A 255 22.29 4.95 12.39
CA ARG A 255 22.18 3.50 12.15
C ARG A 255 22.94 2.96 10.93
N ARG A 256 23.37 3.81 10.01
CA ARG A 256 24.15 3.39 8.82
C ARG A 256 25.66 3.42 9.05
N LYS A 257 26.10 3.94 10.19
CA LYS A 257 27.53 4.06 10.54
C LYS A 257 27.96 3.03 11.60
N ASP A 258 27.00 2.44 12.29
CA ASP A 258 27.16 1.28 13.20
C ASP A 258 26.80 -0.02 12.42
#